data_f1caadfe4ad0f93ad1bd13cea8b42e53
#
_entry.id   f1caadfe4ad0f93ad1bd13cea8b42e53
#
_cell.length_a   1.000
_cell.length_b   1.000
_cell.length_c   1.000
_cell.angle_alpha   90.00
_cell.angle_beta   90.00
_cell.angle_gamma   90.00
#
_symmetry.space_group_name_H-M   'P 1'
#
loop_
_entity.id
_entity.type
_entity.pdbx_description
1 polymer ?
#
loop_
_entity_poly.entity_id
_entity_poly.type
_entity_poly.pdbx_seq_one_letter_code
_entity_poly.pdbx_strand_id
1 'polypeptide(L)'
;MDCLPNRLLSYVVVLFVAGMGAPSVGVAQELGQVFIRVVNQSGEGVDDLSPNEFAVLEDGVECEIVSAELSTAPMKIALLVDNSDPINNANALTSLRAGMDAFLTALPEQTEIALATIGQQIRWRVDFTTDREELRESAGEVFVQGGGGPILLDGIKETWERRFEDEEAFPIFVIVATDGGESSGNMNQNVYAALVNELVDNDVTIHIIVLSSRGGSDVTNYAINLTENTGGIYEAFGAGTRLATALPELAERMARHYLEVSQRYRVIYERPDPPGSSLSIGVARDGVVAQPYIDRRIPQ
;
A
#
# COMPACT_ATOMS: atom_id res chain seq x y z
N MET A 1 -17.68 26.04 -42.58
CA MET A 1 -17.47 26.91 -41.39
C MET A 1 -18.40 26.36 -40.34
N ASP A 2 -17.98 25.29 -39.69
CA ASP A 2 -18.76 24.66 -38.64
C ASP A 2 -18.07 24.91 -37.30
N CYS A 3 -18.76 25.69 -36.46
CA CYS A 3 -18.32 25.96 -35.08
C CYS A 3 -18.42 24.68 -34.27
N LEU A 4 -17.30 24.22 -33.79
CA LEU A 4 -17.24 23.23 -32.70
C LEU A 4 -17.82 23.84 -31.43
N PRO A 5 -18.63 23.09 -30.67
CA PRO A 5 -19.17 23.59 -29.41
C PRO A 5 -18.05 23.68 -28.36
N ASN A 6 -17.99 24.83 -27.71
CA ASN A 6 -17.11 25.15 -26.59
C ASN A 6 -17.47 24.20 -25.40
N ARG A 7 -16.76 23.08 -25.27
CA ARG A 7 -16.91 22.20 -24.13
C ARG A 7 -16.14 22.80 -22.94
N LEU A 8 -16.84 23.15 -21.90
CA LEU A 8 -16.25 23.57 -20.62
C LEU A 8 -15.50 22.39 -19.99
N LEU A 9 -14.18 22.39 -20.15
CA LEU A 9 -13.30 21.50 -19.38
C LEU A 9 -13.13 22.04 -17.97
N SER A 10 -13.47 21.24 -16.96
CA SER A 10 -13.16 21.55 -15.56
C SER A 10 -11.72 21.16 -15.28
N TYR A 11 -10.83 22.12 -15.16
CA TYR A 11 -9.41 21.92 -14.87
C TYR A 11 -9.15 21.98 -13.37
N VAL A 12 -8.43 21.00 -12.84
CA VAL A 12 -7.87 21.06 -11.49
C VAL A 12 -6.50 20.39 -11.45
N VAL A 13 -5.52 21.15 -10.93
CA VAL A 13 -4.28 20.75 -10.24
C VAL A 13 -2.99 20.61 -11.06
N VAL A 14 -1.96 21.27 -10.53
CA VAL A 14 -0.56 21.30 -10.97
C VAL A 14 0.30 20.38 -10.11
N LEU A 15 1.03 19.49 -10.75
CA LEU A 15 2.02 18.58 -10.16
C LEU A 15 3.43 18.95 -10.63
N PHE A 16 4.40 18.97 -9.71
CA PHE A 16 5.81 19.13 -10.04
C PHE A 16 6.52 17.78 -10.07
N VAL A 17 7.10 17.42 -11.22
CA VAL A 17 7.97 16.25 -11.36
C VAL A 17 9.38 16.73 -11.71
N ALA A 18 10.36 16.43 -10.87
CA ALA A 18 11.76 16.75 -11.11
C ALA A 18 12.44 15.60 -11.87
N GLY A 19 12.84 15.84 -13.12
CA GLY A 19 13.56 14.88 -13.96
C GLY A 19 14.94 15.41 -14.37
N MET A 20 15.99 14.64 -14.18
CA MET A 20 17.35 14.91 -14.69
C MET A 20 17.52 14.30 -16.08
N GLY A 21 17.86 15.12 -17.08
CA GLY A 21 18.05 14.72 -18.48
C GLY A 21 19.49 14.44 -18.84
N ALA A 22 19.70 13.42 -19.69
CA ALA A 22 20.90 13.19 -20.50
C ALA A 22 20.52 13.01 -21.98
N PRO A 23 21.35 13.42 -22.98
CA PRO A 23 20.95 13.46 -24.38
C PRO A 23 21.02 12.08 -25.04
N SER A 24 20.00 11.69 -25.77
CA SER A 24 19.93 10.46 -26.55
C SER A 24 19.64 10.68 -28.02
N VAL A 25 20.34 9.93 -28.85
CA VAL A 25 20.11 9.82 -30.29
C VAL A 25 19.11 8.68 -30.52
N GLY A 26 18.01 8.99 -31.18
CA GLY A 26 16.93 8.05 -31.51
C GLY A 26 15.72 8.30 -30.60
N VAL A 27 14.75 9.12 -31.06
CA VAL A 27 13.56 9.50 -30.29
C VAL A 27 12.64 8.30 -30.15
N ALA A 28 12.84 7.50 -29.10
CA ALA A 28 11.72 6.80 -28.52
C ALA A 28 10.94 7.86 -27.73
N GLN A 29 9.69 8.12 -28.12
CA GLN A 29 8.83 9.07 -27.45
C GLN A 29 8.68 8.65 -25.99
N GLU A 30 9.00 9.55 -25.07
CA GLU A 30 8.96 9.24 -23.63
C GLU A 30 7.50 9.13 -23.20
N LEU A 31 7.13 8.02 -22.56
CA LEU A 31 5.79 7.83 -22.03
C LEU A 31 5.71 8.35 -20.60
N GLY A 32 4.62 9.10 -20.33
CA GLY A 32 4.23 9.50 -19.00
C GLY A 32 3.11 8.61 -18.48
N GLN A 33 3.03 8.47 -17.16
CA GLN A 33 1.97 7.73 -16.48
C GLN A 33 1.40 8.56 -15.34
N VAL A 34 0.08 8.53 -15.20
CA VAL A 34 -0.61 9.18 -14.09
C VAL A 34 -1.80 8.36 -13.64
N PHE A 35 -2.05 8.35 -12.33
CA PHE A 35 -3.23 7.73 -11.75
C PHE A 35 -4.27 8.79 -11.40
N ILE A 36 -5.51 8.56 -11.85
CA ILE A 36 -6.61 9.51 -11.75
C ILE A 36 -7.84 8.81 -11.18
N ARG A 37 -8.33 9.29 -10.05
CA ARG A 37 -9.67 8.94 -9.59
C ARG A 37 -10.66 9.90 -10.23
N VAL A 38 -11.73 9.37 -10.81
CA VAL A 38 -12.82 10.19 -11.34
C VAL A 38 -14.05 9.92 -10.48
N VAL A 39 -14.66 10.99 -9.97
CA VAL A 39 -15.84 10.89 -9.12
C VAL A 39 -16.98 11.73 -9.69
N ASN A 40 -18.20 11.26 -9.45
CA ASN A 40 -19.42 12.02 -9.74
C ASN A 40 -19.67 13.10 -8.65
N GLN A 41 -20.76 13.84 -8.78
CA GLN A 41 -21.14 14.89 -7.82
C GLN A 41 -21.47 14.36 -6.40
N SER A 42 -21.76 13.06 -6.30
CA SER A 42 -21.98 12.39 -5.01
C SER A 42 -20.69 11.86 -4.38
N GLY A 43 -19.54 12.00 -5.06
CA GLY A 43 -18.23 11.49 -4.61
C GLY A 43 -18.01 10.01 -4.91
N GLU A 44 -18.93 9.37 -5.66
CA GLU A 44 -18.81 7.96 -6.08
C GLU A 44 -17.87 7.86 -7.28
N GLY A 45 -17.08 6.78 -7.32
CA GLY A 45 -16.17 6.51 -8.45
C GLY A 45 -16.94 6.27 -9.74
N VAL A 46 -16.38 6.78 -10.84
CA VAL A 46 -16.87 6.54 -12.21
C VAL A 46 -15.89 5.60 -12.88
N ASP A 47 -16.33 4.42 -13.30
CA ASP A 47 -15.52 3.30 -13.77
C ASP A 47 -15.74 2.93 -15.25
N ASP A 48 -16.55 3.70 -15.97
CA ASP A 48 -16.96 3.45 -17.36
C ASP A 48 -16.39 4.47 -18.36
N LEU A 49 -15.29 5.17 -18.01
CA LEU A 49 -14.66 6.13 -18.91
C LEU A 49 -13.79 5.45 -19.96
N SER A 50 -13.83 5.98 -21.16
CA SER A 50 -12.97 5.57 -22.27
C SER A 50 -11.76 6.49 -22.42
N PRO A 51 -10.63 6.03 -23.04
CA PRO A 51 -9.40 6.83 -23.16
C PRO A 51 -9.60 8.22 -23.78
N ASN A 52 -10.52 8.36 -24.74
CA ASN A 52 -10.81 9.63 -25.43
C ASN A 52 -11.58 10.64 -24.56
N GLU A 53 -11.98 10.29 -23.35
CA GLU A 53 -12.57 11.22 -22.40
C GLU A 53 -11.52 11.85 -21.48
N PHE A 54 -10.27 11.38 -21.51
CA PHE A 54 -9.18 11.97 -20.75
C PHE A 54 -8.43 13.02 -21.56
N ALA A 55 -7.97 14.07 -20.87
CA ALA A 55 -7.08 15.08 -21.41
C ALA A 55 -5.91 15.28 -20.44
N VAL A 56 -4.70 15.17 -20.94
CA VAL A 56 -3.45 15.40 -20.21
C VAL A 56 -2.68 16.50 -20.89
N LEU A 57 -2.23 17.51 -20.11
CA LEU A 57 -1.41 18.59 -20.62
C LEU A 57 -0.13 18.68 -19.76
N GLU A 58 1.04 18.70 -20.41
CA GLU A 58 2.31 19.07 -19.77
C GLU A 58 2.69 20.49 -20.17
N ASP A 59 2.90 21.36 -19.17
CA ASP A 59 3.16 22.81 -19.38
C ASP A 59 2.18 23.50 -20.36
N GLY A 60 0.92 23.00 -20.40
CA GLY A 60 -0.12 23.48 -21.29
C GLY A 60 -0.10 22.92 -22.71
N VAL A 61 0.82 22.01 -23.03
CA VAL A 61 0.87 21.23 -24.27
C VAL A 61 0.02 19.98 -24.12
N GLU A 62 -0.93 19.76 -25.02
CA GLU A 62 -1.79 18.59 -25.03
C GLU A 62 -0.99 17.35 -25.40
N CYS A 63 -1.14 16.29 -24.59
CA CYS A 63 -0.46 15.00 -24.74
C CYS A 63 -1.41 13.98 -25.38
N GLU A 64 -0.89 13.12 -26.26
CA GLU A 64 -1.66 12.02 -26.81
C GLU A 64 -1.88 10.93 -25.76
N ILE A 65 -3.13 10.50 -25.55
CA ILE A 65 -3.46 9.42 -24.62
C ILE A 65 -3.25 8.07 -25.32
N VAL A 66 -2.30 7.31 -24.84
CA VAL A 66 -1.99 5.95 -25.33
C VAL A 66 -2.98 4.95 -24.79
N SER A 67 -3.25 5.00 -23.48
CA SER A 67 -4.25 4.15 -22.83
C SER A 67 -4.81 4.82 -21.57
N ALA A 68 -6.03 4.43 -21.21
CA ALA A 68 -6.63 4.76 -19.92
C ALA A 68 -7.43 3.53 -19.47
N GLU A 69 -6.94 2.85 -18.47
CA GLU A 69 -7.51 1.61 -17.98
C GLU A 69 -7.81 1.74 -16.49
N LEU A 70 -8.93 1.16 -16.06
CA LEU A 70 -9.25 1.10 -14.64
C LEU A 70 -8.23 0.18 -13.95
N SER A 71 -7.54 0.70 -12.95
CA SER A 71 -6.62 -0.09 -12.14
C SER A 71 -7.41 -0.97 -11.20
N THR A 72 -7.47 -2.26 -11.50
CA THR A 72 -8.20 -3.27 -10.73
C THR A 72 -7.26 -4.20 -9.97
N ALA A 73 -6.00 -3.78 -9.77
CA ALA A 73 -5.02 -4.59 -9.06
C ALA A 73 -5.56 -5.06 -7.70
N PRO A 74 -5.58 -6.36 -7.41
CA PRO A 74 -6.11 -6.89 -6.16
C PRO A 74 -5.23 -6.49 -4.99
N MET A 75 -5.85 -6.34 -3.83
CA MET A 75 -5.13 -6.15 -2.58
C MET A 75 -4.50 -7.49 -2.16
N LYS A 76 -3.18 -7.48 -1.93
CA LYS A 76 -2.39 -8.66 -1.53
C LYS A 76 -1.70 -8.37 -0.21
N ILE A 77 -2.07 -9.09 0.84
CA ILE A 77 -1.67 -8.79 2.22
C ILE A 77 -0.77 -9.88 2.78
N ALA A 78 0.44 -9.53 3.20
CA ALA A 78 1.26 -10.36 4.06
C ALA A 78 0.99 -10.00 5.54
N LEU A 79 0.31 -10.88 6.26
CA LEU A 79 0.07 -10.75 7.70
C LEU A 79 1.22 -11.43 8.45
N LEU A 80 2.13 -10.61 9.00
CA LEU A 80 3.29 -11.07 9.77
C LEU A 80 3.04 -10.86 11.26
N VAL A 81 3.17 -11.91 12.04
CA VAL A 81 2.80 -11.89 13.45
C VAL A 81 3.98 -12.32 14.31
N ASP A 82 4.38 -11.46 15.22
CA ASP A 82 5.33 -11.81 16.26
C ASP A 82 4.71 -12.85 17.20
N ASN A 83 5.39 -13.96 17.38
CA ASN A 83 5.03 -15.01 18.32
C ASN A 83 6.15 -15.32 19.33
N SER A 84 7.00 -14.33 19.60
CA SER A 84 8.04 -14.42 20.62
C SER A 84 7.48 -14.32 22.05
N ASP A 85 8.35 -14.55 23.06
CA ASP A 85 7.95 -14.51 24.47
C ASP A 85 7.22 -13.25 24.94
N PRO A 86 7.54 -12.03 24.47
CA PRO A 86 6.82 -10.82 24.84
C PRO A 86 5.30 -10.87 24.56
N ILE A 87 4.84 -11.60 23.55
CA ILE A 87 3.40 -11.81 23.30
C ILE A 87 2.73 -12.50 24.51
N ASN A 88 3.39 -13.50 25.09
CA ASN A 88 2.90 -14.19 26.26
C ASN A 88 2.93 -13.29 27.51
N ASN A 89 4.00 -12.53 27.68
CA ASN A 89 4.16 -11.59 28.81
C ASN A 89 3.08 -10.50 28.81
N ALA A 90 2.60 -10.10 27.64
CA ALA A 90 1.52 -9.15 27.46
C ALA A 90 0.11 -9.79 27.59
N ASN A 91 0.01 -11.11 27.85
CA ASN A 91 -1.24 -11.88 27.78
C ASN A 91 -2.03 -11.63 26.48
N ALA A 92 -1.30 -11.44 25.38
CA ALA A 92 -1.89 -10.96 24.12
C ALA A 92 -2.37 -12.08 23.19
N LEU A 93 -1.91 -13.33 23.39
CA LEU A 93 -2.13 -14.42 22.43
C LEU A 93 -3.61 -14.68 22.11
N THR A 94 -4.47 -14.70 23.13
CA THR A 94 -5.92 -14.90 22.92
C THR A 94 -6.54 -13.75 22.12
N SER A 95 -6.17 -12.51 22.46
CA SER A 95 -6.68 -11.32 21.77
C SER A 95 -6.08 -11.18 20.36
N LEU A 96 -4.85 -11.62 20.15
CA LEU A 96 -4.23 -11.70 18.84
C LEU A 96 -5.00 -12.65 17.92
N ARG A 97 -5.29 -13.86 18.37
CA ARG A 97 -6.08 -14.84 17.58
C ARG A 97 -7.47 -14.32 17.27
N ALA A 98 -8.17 -13.76 18.25
CA ALA A 98 -9.48 -13.15 18.05
C ALA A 98 -9.43 -11.95 17.10
N GLY A 99 -8.38 -11.12 17.21
CA GLY A 99 -8.16 -9.98 16.32
C GLY A 99 -7.86 -10.39 14.89
N MET A 100 -7.04 -11.44 14.68
CA MET A 100 -6.78 -11.99 13.35
C MET A 100 -8.06 -12.56 12.71
N ASP A 101 -8.86 -13.30 13.44
CA ASP A 101 -10.15 -13.83 12.94
C ASP A 101 -11.08 -12.70 12.49
N ALA A 102 -11.22 -11.66 13.31
CA ALA A 102 -12.02 -10.49 12.98
C ALA A 102 -11.44 -9.67 11.82
N PHE A 103 -10.10 -9.53 11.75
CA PHE A 103 -9.38 -8.90 10.63
C PHE A 103 -9.68 -9.60 9.30
N LEU A 104 -9.55 -10.92 9.26
CA LEU A 104 -9.83 -11.74 8.09
C LEU A 104 -11.29 -11.62 7.63
N THR A 105 -12.22 -11.41 8.59
CA THR A 105 -13.64 -11.23 8.31
C THR A 105 -13.97 -9.86 7.73
N ALA A 106 -13.25 -8.81 8.14
CA ALA A 106 -13.51 -7.42 7.75
C ALA A 106 -12.96 -7.08 6.35
N LEU A 107 -12.06 -7.88 5.81
CA LEU A 107 -11.46 -7.65 4.48
C LEU A 107 -12.36 -8.19 3.35
N PRO A 108 -12.33 -7.57 2.15
CA PRO A 108 -13.01 -8.07 0.97
C PRO A 108 -12.63 -9.53 0.66
N GLU A 109 -13.59 -10.34 0.20
CA GLU A 109 -13.38 -11.77 -0.06
C GLU A 109 -12.30 -12.06 -1.10
N GLN A 110 -12.15 -11.19 -2.09
CA GLN A 110 -11.15 -11.31 -3.16
C GLN A 110 -9.72 -10.95 -2.73
N THR A 111 -9.50 -10.41 -1.51
CA THR A 111 -8.17 -10.09 -1.01
C THR A 111 -7.36 -11.36 -0.79
N GLU A 112 -6.19 -11.46 -1.39
CA GLU A 112 -5.24 -12.54 -1.12
C GLU A 112 -4.43 -12.23 0.14
N ILE A 113 -4.37 -13.19 1.05
CA ILE A 113 -3.68 -13.02 2.33
C ILE A 113 -2.75 -14.20 2.57
N ALA A 114 -1.50 -13.91 2.93
CA ALA A 114 -0.58 -14.89 3.47
C ALA A 114 -0.40 -14.65 4.97
N LEU A 115 -0.19 -15.72 5.74
CA LEU A 115 0.06 -15.65 7.18
C LEU A 115 1.42 -16.24 7.52
N ALA A 116 2.26 -15.47 8.22
CA ALA A 116 3.52 -15.96 8.76
C ALA A 116 3.75 -15.48 10.19
N THR A 117 4.57 -16.23 10.93
CA THR A 117 5.10 -15.78 12.23
C THR A 117 6.55 -15.39 12.13
N ILE A 118 6.96 -14.36 12.89
CA ILE A 118 8.28 -13.71 12.84
C ILE A 118 8.97 -13.60 14.22
N GLY A 119 8.74 -14.54 15.12
CA GLY A 119 9.40 -14.53 16.45
C GLY A 119 10.92 -14.73 16.35
N GLN A 120 11.41 -15.93 16.08
CA GLN A 120 12.85 -16.22 15.95
C GLN A 120 13.30 -16.44 14.50
N GLN A 121 12.38 -16.84 13.67
CA GLN A 121 12.54 -17.06 12.23
C GLN A 121 11.19 -16.89 11.56
N ILE A 122 11.20 -16.53 10.29
CA ILE A 122 9.97 -16.51 9.52
C ILE A 122 9.46 -17.94 9.33
N ARG A 123 8.19 -18.15 9.65
CA ARG A 123 7.49 -19.40 9.40
C ARG A 123 6.18 -19.13 8.70
N TRP A 124 6.14 -19.48 7.45
CA TRP A 124 4.91 -19.46 6.66
C TRP A 124 3.93 -20.47 7.19
N ARG A 125 2.75 -19.98 7.55
CA ARG A 125 1.63 -20.78 8.04
C ARG A 125 0.66 -21.07 6.91
N VAL A 126 0.36 -20.04 6.12
CA VAL A 126 -0.49 -20.09 4.93
C VAL A 126 0.15 -19.20 3.87
N ASP A 127 0.24 -19.68 2.63
CA ASP A 127 0.67 -18.88 1.49
C ASP A 127 -0.48 -18.00 0.99
N PHE A 128 -0.24 -17.10 0.02
CA PHE A 128 -1.29 -16.22 -0.48
C PHE A 128 -2.50 -17.00 -0.97
N THR A 129 -3.64 -16.72 -0.37
CA THR A 129 -4.92 -17.38 -0.67
C THR A 129 -6.08 -16.46 -0.33
N THR A 130 -7.21 -16.70 -1.00
CA THR A 130 -8.51 -16.13 -0.63
C THR A 130 -9.32 -17.04 0.30
N ASP A 131 -8.81 -18.25 0.62
CA ASP A 131 -9.48 -19.21 1.50
C ASP A 131 -9.46 -18.73 2.95
N ARG A 132 -10.58 -18.13 3.37
CA ARG A 132 -10.75 -17.58 4.71
C ARG A 132 -10.85 -18.65 5.80
N GLU A 133 -11.27 -19.88 5.47
CA GLU A 133 -11.37 -20.97 6.43
C GLU A 133 -9.96 -21.47 6.80
N GLU A 134 -9.11 -21.74 5.81
CA GLU A 134 -7.71 -22.10 6.00
C GLU A 134 -6.94 -21.03 6.81
N LEU A 135 -7.12 -19.76 6.46
CA LEU A 135 -6.47 -18.64 7.16
C LEU A 135 -6.90 -18.56 8.64
N ARG A 136 -8.19 -18.70 8.94
CA ARG A 136 -8.72 -18.64 10.31
C ARG A 136 -8.28 -19.81 11.17
N GLU A 137 -8.29 -21.02 10.62
CA GLU A 137 -7.80 -22.21 11.28
C GLU A 137 -6.33 -22.02 11.68
N SER A 138 -5.50 -21.61 10.72
CA SER A 138 -4.08 -21.37 10.95
C SER A 138 -3.81 -20.21 11.93
N ALA A 139 -4.59 -19.13 11.88
CA ALA A 139 -4.50 -18.01 12.82
C ALA A 139 -4.85 -18.44 14.25
N GLY A 140 -5.87 -19.31 14.41
CA GLY A 140 -6.26 -19.90 15.70
C GLY A 140 -5.17 -20.79 16.30
N GLU A 141 -4.31 -21.37 15.49
CA GLU A 141 -3.21 -22.24 15.90
C GLU A 141 -1.88 -21.50 16.18
N VAL A 142 -1.79 -20.20 15.99
CA VAL A 142 -0.58 -19.44 16.33
C VAL A 142 -0.26 -19.63 17.81
N PHE A 143 0.97 -20.02 18.14
CA PHE A 143 1.43 -20.24 19.51
C PHE A 143 2.75 -19.51 19.76
N VAL A 144 3.04 -19.26 21.04
CA VAL A 144 4.32 -18.64 21.45
C VAL A 144 5.46 -19.62 21.22
N GLN A 145 6.50 -19.17 20.52
CA GLN A 145 7.63 -19.99 20.14
C GLN A 145 8.89 -19.75 20.98
N GLY A 146 8.85 -18.76 21.86
CA GLY A 146 10.03 -18.29 22.61
C GLY A 146 10.82 -17.22 21.88
N GLY A 147 11.92 -16.75 22.48
CA GLY A 147 12.77 -15.71 21.93
C GLY A 147 12.51 -14.31 22.46
N GLY A 148 13.52 -13.43 22.34
CA GLY A 148 13.51 -12.11 22.97
C GLY A 148 12.71 -11.04 22.25
N GLY A 149 12.37 -11.26 20.96
CA GLY A 149 11.64 -10.29 20.12
C GLY A 149 11.55 -10.77 18.70
N PRO A 150 10.86 -10.01 17.82
CA PRO A 150 10.66 -10.37 16.43
C PRO A 150 11.92 -10.19 15.58
N ILE A 151 11.99 -10.90 14.48
CA ILE A 151 12.89 -10.63 13.35
C ILE A 151 12.14 -9.76 12.33
N LEU A 152 11.76 -8.55 12.73
CA LEU A 152 10.90 -7.65 11.96
C LEU A 152 11.46 -7.37 10.57
N LEU A 153 12.72 -6.92 10.50
CA LEU A 153 13.33 -6.48 9.25
C LEU A 153 13.66 -7.64 8.32
N ASP A 154 14.19 -8.76 8.84
CA ASP A 154 14.40 -9.97 8.05
C ASP A 154 13.07 -10.55 7.56
N GLY A 155 12.02 -10.50 8.40
CA GLY A 155 10.68 -10.92 8.04
C GLY A 155 10.10 -10.12 6.87
N ILE A 156 10.22 -8.79 6.89
CA ILE A 156 9.77 -7.93 5.78
C ILE A 156 10.59 -8.22 4.52
N LYS A 157 11.93 -8.22 4.64
CA LYS A 157 12.83 -8.44 3.51
C LYS A 157 12.60 -9.78 2.82
N GLU A 158 12.58 -10.87 3.58
CA GLU A 158 12.36 -12.22 3.03
C GLU A 158 10.97 -12.36 2.41
N THR A 159 9.95 -11.75 3.02
CA THR A 159 8.59 -11.75 2.47
C THR A 159 8.54 -11.01 1.16
N TRP A 160 9.13 -9.83 1.08
CA TRP A 160 9.19 -9.04 -0.13
C TRP A 160 9.89 -9.80 -1.25
N GLU A 161 11.13 -10.24 -1.02
CA GLU A 161 11.97 -10.90 -2.02
C GLU A 161 11.42 -12.24 -2.54
N ARG A 162 10.59 -12.94 -1.76
CA ARG A 162 10.17 -14.30 -2.09
C ARG A 162 8.69 -14.48 -2.37
N ARG A 163 7.86 -13.49 -2.08
CA ARG A 163 6.41 -13.67 -2.09
C ARG A 163 5.63 -12.62 -2.88
N PHE A 164 6.25 -11.49 -3.20
CA PHE A 164 5.64 -10.45 -4.00
C PHE A 164 6.25 -10.36 -5.41
N GLU A 165 6.69 -11.49 -5.97
CA GLU A 165 7.28 -11.53 -7.30
C GLU A 165 6.25 -11.18 -8.39
N ASP A 166 6.60 -10.20 -9.24
CA ASP A 166 6.09 -9.88 -10.59
C ASP A 166 4.55 -9.80 -10.81
N GLU A 167 3.74 -9.48 -9.81
CA GLU A 167 2.30 -9.38 -9.97
C GLU A 167 1.80 -7.93 -9.91
N GLU A 168 0.85 -7.57 -10.77
CA GLU A 168 0.08 -6.33 -10.64
C GLU A 168 -0.87 -6.44 -9.45
N ALA A 169 -0.37 -6.23 -8.25
CA ALA A 169 -1.13 -6.24 -7.00
C ALA A 169 -0.81 -4.98 -6.19
N PHE A 170 -1.67 -4.64 -5.21
CA PHE A 170 -1.32 -3.68 -4.16
C PHE A 170 -0.65 -4.44 -3.02
N PRO A 171 0.70 -4.38 -2.90
CA PRO A 171 1.42 -5.12 -1.87
C PRO A 171 1.27 -4.40 -0.52
N ILE A 172 0.70 -5.11 0.45
CA ILE A 172 0.47 -4.58 1.78
C ILE A 172 1.07 -5.53 2.82
N PHE A 173 1.82 -4.98 3.77
CA PHE A 173 2.22 -5.68 4.97
C PHE A 173 1.34 -5.23 6.13
N VAL A 174 0.81 -6.18 6.87
CA VAL A 174 0.20 -5.94 8.18
C VAL A 174 1.02 -6.70 9.20
N ILE A 175 1.63 -5.98 10.12
CA ILE A 175 2.58 -6.56 11.06
C ILE A 175 2.11 -6.31 12.49
N VAL A 176 2.04 -7.38 13.26
CA VAL A 176 1.88 -7.30 14.72
C VAL A 176 3.21 -7.66 15.36
N ALA A 177 3.87 -6.70 15.98
CA ALA A 177 5.16 -6.86 16.62
C ALA A 177 5.08 -6.54 18.12
N THR A 178 6.08 -6.99 18.87
CA THR A 178 6.31 -6.58 20.25
C THR A 178 7.56 -5.71 20.35
N ASP A 179 7.67 -4.92 21.38
CA ASP A 179 8.85 -4.09 21.66
C ASP A 179 9.99 -4.86 22.37
N GLY A 180 10.04 -6.17 22.23
CA GLY A 180 11.04 -7.06 22.85
C GLY A 180 12.47 -6.92 22.33
N GLY A 181 12.69 -6.06 21.34
CA GLY A 181 13.98 -5.86 20.67
C GLY A 181 13.99 -6.50 19.27
N GLU A 182 14.60 -5.79 18.34
CA GLU A 182 14.78 -6.27 16.96
C GLU A 182 15.86 -7.37 16.93
N SER A 183 15.53 -8.52 16.37
CA SER A 183 16.38 -9.73 16.39
C SER A 183 16.91 -10.13 15.01
N SER A 184 16.70 -9.32 13.96
CA SER A 184 17.22 -9.57 12.61
C SER A 184 18.74 -9.60 12.55
N GLY A 185 19.30 -10.50 11.71
CA GLY A 185 20.72 -10.84 11.79
C GLY A 185 21.68 -9.90 11.07
N ASN A 186 21.35 -9.43 9.86
CA ASN A 186 22.27 -8.74 8.96
C ASN A 186 21.76 -7.38 8.46
N MET A 187 21.10 -6.64 9.32
CA MET A 187 20.46 -5.37 8.97
C MET A 187 21.30 -4.16 9.42
N ASN A 188 22.36 -3.85 8.67
CA ASN A 188 23.06 -2.57 8.86
C ASN A 188 22.29 -1.42 8.20
N GLN A 189 22.67 -0.19 8.52
CA GLN A 189 21.99 1.01 8.05
C GLN A 189 21.86 1.11 6.52
N ASN A 190 22.87 0.67 5.76
CA ASN A 190 22.84 0.73 4.31
C ASN A 190 21.87 -0.31 3.71
N VAL A 191 21.85 -1.51 4.28
CA VAL A 191 20.92 -2.58 3.88
C VAL A 191 19.48 -2.16 4.21
N TYR A 192 19.27 -1.57 5.37
CA TYR A 192 17.96 -1.04 5.76
C TYR A 192 17.48 0.07 4.82
N ALA A 193 18.35 1.06 4.53
CA ALA A 193 17.99 2.13 3.62
C ALA A 193 17.67 1.63 2.20
N ALA A 194 18.42 0.66 1.71
CA ALA A 194 18.15 0.03 0.42
C ALA A 194 16.79 -0.70 0.42
N LEU A 195 16.48 -1.45 1.48
CA LEU A 195 15.17 -2.10 1.63
C LEU A 195 14.03 -1.09 1.64
N VAL A 196 14.14 -0.02 2.42
CA VAL A 196 13.09 1.02 2.47
C VAL A 196 12.87 1.65 1.10
N ASN A 197 13.94 2.01 0.39
CA ASN A 197 13.83 2.57 -0.96
C ASN A 197 13.15 1.60 -1.92
N GLU A 198 13.55 0.33 -1.91
CA GLU A 198 12.94 -0.71 -2.76
C GLU A 198 11.45 -0.88 -2.48
N LEU A 199 11.05 -0.90 -1.21
CA LEU A 199 9.63 -0.99 -0.83
C LEU A 199 8.83 0.25 -1.29
N VAL A 200 9.40 1.44 -1.15
CA VAL A 200 8.78 2.71 -1.60
C VAL A 200 8.67 2.74 -3.13
N ASP A 201 9.74 2.38 -3.85
CA ASP A 201 9.78 2.38 -5.32
C ASP A 201 8.75 1.39 -5.93
N ASN A 202 8.40 0.33 -5.17
CA ASN A 202 7.40 -0.66 -5.57
C ASN A 202 6.02 -0.44 -4.92
N ASP A 203 5.80 0.76 -4.36
CA ASP A 203 4.50 1.15 -3.82
C ASP A 203 3.97 0.25 -2.69
N VAL A 204 4.85 -0.40 -1.96
CA VAL A 204 4.50 -1.23 -0.80
C VAL A 204 3.96 -0.36 0.32
N THR A 205 2.84 -0.76 0.92
CA THR A 205 2.30 -0.13 2.12
C THR A 205 2.52 -1.03 3.33
N ILE A 206 3.08 -0.48 4.42
CA ILE A 206 3.35 -1.26 5.64
C ILE A 206 2.59 -0.67 6.83
N HIS A 207 1.67 -1.46 7.39
CA HIS A 207 0.98 -1.15 8.63
C HIS A 207 1.60 -1.95 9.77
N ILE A 208 1.93 -1.30 10.88
CA ILE A 208 2.54 -1.97 12.03
C ILE A 208 1.82 -1.61 13.32
N ILE A 209 1.39 -2.64 14.03
CA ILE A 209 0.89 -2.55 15.40
C ILE A 209 1.97 -3.06 16.34
N VAL A 210 2.41 -2.22 17.27
CA VAL A 210 3.43 -2.59 18.28
C VAL A 210 2.78 -2.74 19.65
N LEU A 211 2.95 -3.90 20.25
CA LEU A 211 2.69 -4.10 21.68
C LEU A 211 3.87 -3.57 22.48
N SER A 212 3.70 -2.39 23.06
CA SER A 212 4.75 -1.70 23.81
C SER A 212 4.63 -1.99 25.30
N SER A 213 5.68 -2.54 25.87
CA SER A 213 5.71 -2.90 27.30
C SER A 213 6.15 -1.75 28.20
N ARG A 214 7.17 -0.98 27.85
CA ARG A 214 7.63 0.23 28.57
C ARG A 214 8.85 0.90 27.92
N GLY A 215 8.66 1.81 27.00
CA GLY A 215 9.75 2.61 26.43
C GLY A 215 10.19 2.14 25.04
N GLY A 216 10.69 3.09 24.26
CA GLY A 216 11.05 2.87 22.88
C GLY A 216 12.11 1.79 22.69
N SER A 217 11.83 0.85 21.84
CA SER A 217 12.78 -0.15 21.36
C SER A 217 13.19 0.13 19.93
N ASP A 218 14.17 -0.60 19.43
CA ASP A 218 14.56 -0.52 18.02
C ASP A 218 13.39 -0.90 17.11
N VAL A 219 12.56 -1.89 17.51
CA VAL A 219 11.33 -2.26 16.81
C VAL A 219 10.39 -1.07 16.63
N THR A 220 10.16 -0.28 17.69
CA THR A 220 9.35 0.93 17.64
C THR A 220 9.90 1.94 16.65
N ASN A 221 11.22 2.19 16.67
CA ASN A 221 11.86 3.13 15.75
C ASN A 221 11.75 2.68 14.30
N TYR A 222 11.99 1.40 14.02
CA TYR A 222 11.81 0.84 12.68
C TYR A 222 10.34 0.87 12.23
N ALA A 223 9.40 0.55 13.14
CA ALA A 223 7.98 0.57 12.83
C ALA A 223 7.49 1.97 12.42
N ILE A 224 7.88 3.02 13.17
CA ILE A 224 7.57 4.41 12.83
C ILE A 224 8.17 4.78 11.48
N ASN A 225 9.48 4.51 11.29
CA ASN A 225 10.17 4.89 10.05
C ASN A 225 9.60 4.16 8.83
N LEU A 226 9.32 2.86 8.91
CA LEU A 226 8.73 2.08 7.82
C LEU A 226 7.35 2.61 7.45
N THR A 227 6.48 2.81 8.44
CA THR A 227 5.10 3.27 8.17
C THR A 227 5.08 4.70 7.61
N GLU A 228 5.95 5.60 8.10
CA GLU A 228 6.06 6.96 7.58
C GLU A 228 6.55 7.00 6.12
N ASN A 229 7.54 6.15 5.76
CA ASN A 229 8.07 6.12 4.39
C ASN A 229 7.13 5.41 3.40
N THR A 230 6.38 4.40 3.84
CA THR A 230 5.50 3.60 2.97
C THR A 230 4.03 4.03 3.00
N GLY A 231 3.70 5.10 3.73
CA GLY A 231 2.34 5.63 3.81
C GLY A 231 1.37 4.78 4.65
N GLY A 232 1.88 3.87 5.47
CA GLY A 232 1.07 3.01 6.31
C GLY A 232 0.71 3.62 7.67
N ILE A 233 0.13 2.78 8.53
CA ILE A 233 -0.34 3.17 9.86
C ILE A 233 0.57 2.56 10.91
N TYR A 234 1.03 3.39 11.83
CA TYR A 234 1.68 2.96 13.07
C TYR A 234 0.71 3.10 14.24
N GLU A 235 0.50 2.03 14.99
CA GLU A 235 -0.20 2.05 16.27
C GLU A 235 0.63 1.35 17.34
N ALA A 236 0.60 1.88 18.57
CA ALA A 236 1.26 1.27 19.71
C ALA A 236 0.36 1.30 20.95
N PHE A 237 0.30 0.20 21.68
CA PHE A 237 -0.45 0.13 22.93
C PHE A 237 0.14 -0.92 23.88
N GLY A 238 0.01 -0.65 25.19
CA GLY A 238 0.55 -1.53 26.24
C GLY A 238 -0.35 -2.69 26.62
N ALA A 239 -1.61 -2.69 26.20
CA ALA A 239 -2.58 -3.73 26.57
C ALA A 239 -2.81 -4.69 25.41
N GLY A 240 -2.39 -5.94 25.53
CA GLY A 240 -2.58 -6.98 24.50
C GLY A 240 -4.04 -7.22 24.13
N THR A 241 -4.99 -6.94 25.03
CA THR A 241 -6.43 -7.03 24.77
C THR A 241 -6.91 -6.09 23.67
N ARG A 242 -6.19 -5.01 23.41
CA ARG A 242 -6.53 -4.05 22.33
C ARG A 242 -6.41 -4.67 20.93
N LEU A 243 -5.59 -5.73 20.74
CA LEU A 243 -5.46 -6.42 19.45
C LEU A 243 -6.79 -6.96 18.91
N ALA A 244 -7.69 -7.38 19.78
CA ALA A 244 -8.99 -7.90 19.38
C ALA A 244 -9.86 -6.87 18.65
N THR A 245 -9.60 -5.57 18.86
CA THR A 245 -10.34 -4.47 18.22
C THR A 245 -9.49 -3.70 17.22
N ALA A 246 -8.21 -3.50 17.47
CA ALA A 246 -7.32 -2.74 16.58
C ALA A 246 -7.13 -3.42 15.22
N LEU A 247 -7.02 -4.74 15.18
CA LEU A 247 -6.85 -5.45 13.92
C LEU A 247 -8.07 -5.32 12.99
N PRO A 248 -9.32 -5.60 13.43
CA PRO A 248 -10.47 -5.37 12.55
C PRO A 248 -10.69 -3.88 12.22
N GLU A 249 -10.42 -2.94 13.11
CA GLU A 249 -10.45 -1.50 12.82
C GLU A 249 -9.45 -1.13 11.70
N LEU A 250 -8.25 -1.71 11.72
CA LEU A 250 -7.27 -1.54 10.64
C LEU A 250 -7.78 -2.14 9.33
N ALA A 251 -8.35 -3.36 9.36
CA ALA A 251 -8.92 -4.00 8.16
C ALA A 251 -10.01 -3.16 7.51
N GLU A 252 -10.93 -2.60 8.31
CA GLU A 252 -11.98 -1.71 7.82
C GLU A 252 -11.43 -0.43 7.18
N ARG A 253 -10.37 0.16 7.76
CA ARG A 253 -9.69 1.33 7.20
C ARG A 253 -9.02 0.99 5.86
N MET A 254 -8.34 -0.15 5.81
CA MET A 254 -7.70 -0.65 4.59
C MET A 254 -8.74 -0.93 3.49
N ALA A 255 -9.84 -1.60 3.81
CA ALA A 255 -10.91 -1.90 2.86
C ALA A 255 -11.56 -0.63 2.28
N ARG A 256 -11.82 0.39 3.12
CA ARG A 256 -12.33 1.69 2.63
C ARG A 256 -11.32 2.38 1.71
N HIS A 257 -10.06 2.44 2.13
CA HIS A 257 -9.01 3.04 1.31
C HIS A 257 -8.82 2.30 -0.01
N TYR A 258 -8.85 0.96 0.02
CA TYR A 258 -8.76 0.16 -1.20
C TYR A 258 -9.89 0.48 -2.18
N LEU A 259 -11.13 0.64 -1.73
CA LEU A 259 -12.23 1.07 -2.59
C LEU A 259 -11.96 2.43 -3.25
N GLU A 260 -11.30 3.35 -2.53
CA GLU A 260 -10.93 4.64 -3.09
C GLU A 260 -9.79 4.56 -4.11
N VAL A 261 -8.84 3.65 -3.91
CA VAL A 261 -7.65 3.51 -4.77
C VAL A 261 -7.83 2.52 -5.92
N SER A 262 -8.68 1.50 -5.77
CA SER A 262 -8.97 0.52 -6.84
C SER A 262 -9.88 1.07 -7.95
N GLN A 263 -10.51 2.23 -7.75
CA GLN A 263 -11.32 2.93 -8.74
C GLN A 263 -10.54 4.05 -9.43
N ARG A 264 -9.25 3.82 -9.70
CA ARG A 264 -8.39 4.77 -10.40
C ARG A 264 -8.10 4.30 -11.81
N TYR A 265 -8.09 5.26 -12.72
CA TYR A 265 -7.57 5.05 -14.06
C TYR A 265 -6.06 5.21 -14.04
N ARG A 266 -5.36 4.24 -14.61
CA ARG A 266 -3.98 4.37 -15.05
C ARG A 266 -4.01 4.96 -16.45
N VAL A 267 -3.61 6.20 -16.59
CA VAL A 267 -3.55 6.90 -17.89
C VAL A 267 -2.10 6.96 -18.33
N ILE A 268 -1.81 6.36 -19.49
CA ILE A 268 -0.52 6.42 -20.17
C ILE A 268 -0.65 7.40 -21.32
N TYR A 269 0.30 8.31 -21.44
CA TYR A 269 0.28 9.36 -22.45
C TYR A 269 1.69 9.60 -23.02
N GLU A 270 1.77 10.14 -24.24
CA GLU A 270 3.02 10.56 -24.86
C GLU A 270 3.42 11.94 -24.34
N ARG A 271 4.64 12.04 -23.81
CA ARG A 271 5.17 13.30 -23.30
C ARG A 271 5.64 14.21 -24.44
N PRO A 272 5.51 15.53 -24.32
CA PRO A 272 6.09 16.46 -25.28
C PRO A 272 7.63 16.41 -25.21
N ASP A 273 8.29 16.84 -26.28
CA ASP A 273 9.74 17.02 -26.33
C ASP A 273 10.08 18.53 -26.40
N PRO A 274 10.73 19.14 -25.42
CA PRO A 274 11.17 18.52 -24.14
C PRO A 274 9.98 18.27 -23.19
N PRO A 275 10.15 17.29 -22.24
CA PRO A 275 9.13 17.00 -21.24
C PRO A 275 8.82 18.22 -20.36
N GLY A 276 7.53 18.41 -20.07
CA GLY A 276 7.06 19.48 -19.20
C GLY A 276 7.34 19.22 -17.71
N SER A 277 7.24 20.27 -16.92
CA SER A 277 7.45 20.24 -15.46
C SER A 277 6.14 20.30 -14.68
N SER A 278 5.03 20.71 -15.29
CA SER A 278 3.70 20.77 -14.69
C SER A 278 2.71 19.92 -15.45
N LEU A 279 1.86 19.20 -14.74
CA LEU A 279 0.85 18.31 -15.29
C LEU A 279 -0.55 18.83 -14.96
N SER A 280 -1.40 18.97 -15.98
CA SER A 280 -2.82 19.25 -15.82
C SER A 280 -3.64 18.11 -16.43
N ILE A 281 -4.68 17.69 -15.71
CA ILE A 281 -5.51 16.56 -16.11
C ILE A 281 -6.97 16.97 -16.10
N GLY A 282 -7.70 16.53 -17.12
CA GLY A 282 -9.13 16.77 -17.26
C GLY A 282 -9.88 15.54 -17.75
N VAL A 283 -11.20 15.54 -17.56
CA VAL A 283 -12.12 14.56 -18.11
C VAL A 283 -13.24 15.28 -18.84
N ALA A 284 -13.53 14.85 -20.07
CA ALA A 284 -14.50 15.49 -20.97
C ALA A 284 -15.94 14.92 -20.76
N ARG A 285 -16.32 14.63 -19.52
CA ARG A 285 -17.66 14.19 -19.13
C ARG A 285 -18.28 15.18 -18.16
N ASP A 286 -19.54 15.57 -18.41
CA ASP A 286 -20.25 16.49 -17.53
C ASP A 286 -20.57 15.83 -16.16
N GLY A 287 -20.47 16.63 -15.11
CA GLY A 287 -20.85 16.19 -13.75
C GLY A 287 -19.85 15.29 -13.05
N VAL A 288 -18.64 15.13 -13.61
CA VAL A 288 -17.55 14.39 -12.96
C VAL A 288 -16.36 15.31 -12.67
N VAL A 289 -15.53 14.89 -11.72
CA VAL A 289 -14.30 15.59 -11.33
C VAL A 289 -13.14 14.61 -11.35
N ALA A 290 -12.08 14.96 -12.06
CA ALA A 290 -10.81 14.24 -12.04
C ALA A 290 -10.02 14.65 -10.79
N GLN A 291 -9.62 13.67 -10.00
CA GLN A 291 -8.79 13.83 -8.81
C GLN A 291 -7.47 13.10 -9.06
N PRO A 292 -6.37 13.83 -9.32
CA PRO A 292 -5.06 13.17 -9.42
C PRO A 292 -4.71 12.61 -8.06
N TYR A 293 -4.21 11.40 -8.05
CA TYR A 293 -3.80 10.73 -6.83
C TYR A 293 -2.28 10.71 -6.73
N ILE A 294 -1.76 11.40 -5.74
CA ILE A 294 -0.33 11.55 -5.52
C ILE A 294 0.11 10.79 -4.26
N ASP A 295 -0.80 10.61 -3.31
CA ASP A 295 -0.47 10.08 -1.99
C ASP A 295 -1.29 8.82 -1.69
N ARG A 296 -0.60 7.72 -1.42
CA ARG A 296 -1.20 6.43 -1.04
C ARG A 296 -1.49 6.31 0.45
N ARG A 297 -1.26 7.38 1.22
CA ARG A 297 -1.48 7.37 2.66
C ARG A 297 -2.95 7.20 2.97
N ILE A 298 -3.24 6.27 3.86
CA ILE A 298 -4.58 6.15 4.44
C ILE A 298 -4.81 7.39 5.29
N PRO A 299 -5.89 8.16 5.07
CA PRO A 299 -6.22 9.28 5.93
C PRO A 299 -6.30 8.82 7.39
N GLN A 300 -5.63 9.55 8.28
CA GLN A 300 -5.60 9.26 9.72
C GLN A 300 -6.93 9.59 10.37
#